data_73707fe6733338229701f4b563df3c71
#
_entry.id   73707fe6733338229701f4b563df3c71
#
_cell.length_a   1.000
_cell.length_b   1.000
_cell.length_c   1.000
_cell.angle_alpha   90.00
_cell.angle_beta   90.00
_cell.angle_gamma   90.00
#
_symmetry.space_group_name_H-M   'P 1'
#
loop_
_entity.id
_entity.type
_entity.pdbx_description
1 polymer ?
#
loop_
_entity_poly.entity_id
_entity_poly.type
_entity_poly.pdbx_seq_one_letter_code
_entity_poly.pdbx_strand_id
1 'polypeptide(L)'
;QLVEHLIVVQKVARSSRVGHPSKTLPFAEGFCFFSLNSPLLGYRPNRHAGNHRVVHSGHIQFTEHKDKRSVMLSFENDYSRAAHPAVLEAVAEANNHLYPGYGSDELSDQAKAKIREACGQPDADVWFLVGGTQTNQVVIDTITPAYAGVVAVDSGHPNVHEAGAIESTGHKVITLPHHAGKLDAAELDDYCATFYADDNHEHMVFPGLVYISHPTEYGTIYGKAELEAIAETAHRHGMPLFVDGARLGYALTTTGSDMTLADLATIADVFYIGGTKVGALFGEA
;
A
#
# COMPACT_ATOMS: atom_id res chain seq x y z
N GLN A 1 14.78 6.98 -14.93
CA GLN A 1 15.41 5.69 -14.58
C GLN A 1 15.05 5.15 -13.19
N LEU A 2 14.36 5.94 -12.34
CA LEU A 2 13.95 5.51 -10.99
C LEU A 2 12.60 4.75 -10.94
N VAL A 3 11.87 4.69 -12.03
CA VAL A 3 10.49 4.17 -12.07
C VAL A 3 10.41 2.65 -12.27
N GLU A 4 11.51 2.00 -12.61
CA GLU A 4 11.48 0.62 -13.10
C GLU A 4 11.45 -0.48 -12.03
N HIS A 5 11.67 -0.15 -10.73
CA HIS A 5 11.75 -1.20 -9.71
C HIS A 5 11.45 -0.65 -8.32
N LEU A 6 10.23 -0.56 -7.90
CA LEU A 6 9.95 -0.03 -6.57
C LEU A 6 8.86 -0.75 -5.80
N ILE A 7 9.26 -1.39 -4.72
CA ILE A 7 8.35 -1.84 -3.65
C ILE A 7 9.08 -2.14 -2.32
N VAL A 8 8.80 -1.47 -1.17
CA VAL A 8 9.48 -1.67 0.14
C VAL A 8 8.57 -1.69 1.36
N VAL A 9 8.79 -2.64 2.27
CA VAL A 9 8.37 -2.59 3.68
C VAL A 9 9.60 -2.80 4.57
N GLN A 10 9.82 -1.93 5.55
CA GLN A 10 11.00 -1.97 6.42
C GLN A 10 10.71 -2.52 7.81
N LYS A 11 11.73 -3.10 8.38
CA LYS A 11 12.03 -3.69 9.69
C LYS A 11 11.03 -3.41 10.80
N VAL A 12 10.30 -4.43 11.21
CA VAL A 12 9.70 -4.48 12.54
C VAL A 12 10.82 -4.58 13.57
N ALA A 13 10.93 -3.59 14.44
CA ALA A 13 11.88 -3.61 15.55
C ALA A 13 11.70 -4.90 16.34
N ARG A 14 12.80 -5.62 16.61
CA ARG A 14 12.79 -6.79 17.45
C ARG A 14 12.32 -6.41 18.85
N SER A 15 11.05 -6.58 19.12
CA SER A 15 10.53 -6.59 20.46
C SER A 15 11.03 -7.85 21.16
N SER A 16 11.65 -7.64 22.30
CA SER A 16 12.20 -8.62 23.21
C SER A 16 11.27 -9.81 23.45
N ARG A 17 11.87 -11.00 23.42
CA ARG A 17 11.33 -12.31 23.74
C ARG A 17 10.38 -12.29 24.94
N VAL A 18 9.12 -12.61 24.70
CA VAL A 18 8.28 -13.28 25.69
C VAL A 18 8.02 -14.68 25.14
N GLY A 19 8.46 -15.70 25.89
CA GLY A 19 8.36 -17.09 25.49
C GLY A 19 6.90 -17.55 25.44
N HIS A 20 6.50 -18.13 24.33
CA HIS A 20 5.25 -18.88 24.22
C HIS A 20 5.52 -20.38 24.23
N PRO A 21 4.74 -21.17 24.99
CA PRO A 21 4.81 -22.61 24.93
C PRO A 21 4.14 -23.16 23.68
N SER A 22 4.84 -24.05 23.01
CA SER A 22 4.43 -24.82 21.84
C SER A 22 3.10 -25.55 22.04
N LYS A 23 2.09 -25.29 21.23
CA LYS A 23 1.05 -26.25 20.89
C LYS A 23 0.85 -26.25 19.39
N THR A 24 1.33 -27.30 18.75
CA THR A 24 1.03 -27.66 17.37
C THR A 24 -0.43 -28.05 17.24
N LEU A 25 -1.16 -27.35 16.38
CA LEU A 25 -2.45 -27.79 15.85
C LEU A 25 -2.27 -28.23 14.40
N PRO A 26 -2.90 -29.33 13.95
CA PRO A 26 -2.73 -29.82 12.61
C PRO A 26 -3.49 -28.97 11.60
N PHE A 27 -2.80 -28.62 10.53
CA PHE A 27 -3.38 -27.99 9.34
C PHE A 27 -4.32 -28.97 8.65
N ALA A 28 -5.58 -28.60 8.51
CA ALA A 28 -6.52 -29.29 7.63
C ALA A 28 -6.44 -28.64 6.25
N GLU A 29 -6.00 -29.42 5.28
CA GLU A 29 -6.05 -29.05 3.86
C GLU A 29 -7.52 -28.94 3.41
N GLY A 30 -7.92 -27.74 3.01
CA GLY A 30 -9.21 -27.46 2.41
C GLY A 30 -9.04 -26.69 1.11
N PHE A 31 -8.86 -27.40 0.00
CA PHE A 31 -9.00 -26.82 -1.33
C PHE A 31 -10.47 -26.52 -1.61
N CYS A 32 -10.84 -25.25 -1.66
CA CYS A 32 -12.12 -24.82 -2.22
C CYS A 32 -12.01 -24.61 -3.73
N PHE A 33 -12.49 -25.60 -4.50
CA PHE A 33 -12.81 -25.39 -5.90
C PHE A 33 -14.12 -24.60 -6.00
N PHE A 34 -14.08 -23.38 -6.51
CA PHE A 34 -15.29 -22.69 -6.95
C PHE A 34 -15.73 -23.24 -8.31
N SER A 35 -16.77 -24.06 -8.29
CA SER A 35 -17.51 -24.44 -9.49
C SER A 35 -18.44 -23.29 -9.91
N LEU A 36 -18.18 -22.69 -11.07
CA LEU A 36 -19.08 -21.74 -11.72
C LEU A 36 -20.29 -22.46 -12.31
N ASN A 37 -21.28 -22.80 -11.48
CA ASN A 37 -22.63 -23.14 -11.94
C ASN A 37 -23.64 -22.74 -10.87
N SER A 38 -24.17 -21.53 -10.98
CA SER A 38 -25.46 -21.16 -10.40
C SER A 38 -26.14 -20.11 -11.27
N PRO A 39 -27.38 -20.38 -11.70
CA PRO A 39 -28.14 -19.45 -12.51
C PRO A 39 -28.93 -18.51 -11.60
N LEU A 40 -28.54 -17.24 -11.52
CA LEU A 40 -29.39 -16.23 -10.92
C LEU A 40 -29.50 -15.00 -11.81
N LEU A 41 -30.76 -14.78 -12.20
CA LEU A 41 -31.39 -13.52 -12.63
C LEU A 41 -31.04 -12.94 -14.01
N GLY A 42 -31.86 -13.35 -14.97
CA GLY A 42 -32.60 -12.53 -15.94
C GLY A 42 -31.99 -11.26 -16.50
N TYR A 43 -30.98 -11.40 -17.36
CA TYR A 43 -30.68 -10.36 -18.35
C TYR A 43 -31.18 -10.84 -19.71
N ARG A 44 -32.23 -10.22 -20.24
CA ARG A 44 -32.69 -10.44 -21.62
C ARG A 44 -31.88 -9.54 -22.56
N PRO A 45 -31.08 -10.12 -23.49
CA PRO A 45 -30.52 -9.29 -24.54
C PRO A 45 -31.58 -9.08 -25.63
N ASN A 46 -31.71 -7.81 -26.03
CA ASN A 46 -32.51 -7.38 -27.17
C ASN A 46 -31.96 -8.02 -28.44
N ARG A 47 -32.78 -8.80 -29.14
CA ARG A 47 -32.46 -9.37 -30.47
C ARG A 47 -32.65 -8.29 -31.53
N HIS A 48 -31.56 -7.87 -32.17
CA HIS A 48 -31.62 -7.43 -33.55
C HIS A 48 -30.67 -8.27 -34.39
N ALA A 49 -31.26 -8.81 -35.43
CA ALA A 49 -30.68 -9.74 -36.39
C ALA A 49 -29.60 -9.06 -37.25
N GLY A 50 -28.59 -9.84 -37.64
CA GLY A 50 -27.78 -9.45 -38.78
C GLY A 50 -26.45 -10.19 -38.91
N ASN A 51 -26.44 -11.25 -39.71
CA ASN A 51 -25.33 -11.77 -40.48
C ASN A 51 -24.19 -12.53 -39.80
N HIS A 52 -24.27 -13.82 -39.85
CA HIS A 52 -23.14 -14.75 -39.80
C HIS A 52 -22.15 -14.43 -40.94
N ARG A 53 -20.93 -14.05 -40.61
CA ARG A 53 -19.77 -14.21 -41.49
C ARG A 53 -18.79 -15.20 -40.86
N VAL A 54 -18.60 -16.31 -41.57
CA VAL A 54 -17.53 -17.27 -41.34
C VAL A 54 -16.20 -16.53 -41.61
N VAL A 55 -15.34 -16.44 -40.64
CA VAL A 55 -14.01 -15.87 -40.81
C VAL A 55 -13.04 -17.01 -41.09
N HIS A 56 -12.60 -17.12 -42.33
CA HIS A 56 -11.42 -17.89 -42.69
C HIS A 56 -10.16 -17.23 -42.11
N SER A 57 -9.19 -18.06 -41.74
CA SER A 57 -7.84 -17.71 -41.29
C SER A 57 -7.24 -16.53 -42.09
N GLY A 58 -7.22 -15.37 -41.48
CA GLY A 58 -6.60 -14.18 -42.05
C GLY A 58 -5.68 -13.53 -41.01
N HIS A 59 -4.44 -13.29 -41.43
CA HIS A 59 -3.46 -12.54 -40.67
C HIS A 59 -4.06 -11.24 -40.16
N ILE A 60 -3.96 -11.01 -38.85
CA ILE A 60 -4.29 -9.71 -38.26
C ILE A 60 -3.16 -8.76 -38.63
N GLN A 61 -3.37 -7.96 -39.67
CA GLN A 61 -2.53 -6.79 -39.92
C GLN A 61 -2.94 -5.68 -38.96
N PHE A 62 -2.08 -5.38 -38.01
CA PHE A 62 -2.18 -4.13 -37.23
C PHE A 62 -1.83 -2.98 -38.18
N THR A 63 -2.82 -2.33 -38.74
CA THR A 63 -2.61 -1.03 -39.38
C THR A 63 -2.36 0.00 -38.28
N GLU A 64 -1.21 0.68 -38.33
CA GLU A 64 -0.98 1.89 -37.52
C GLU A 64 -2.01 2.96 -37.92
N HIS A 65 -3.14 2.96 -37.25
CA HIS A 65 -3.98 4.15 -37.21
C HIS A 65 -3.26 5.18 -36.33
N LYS A 66 -2.59 6.14 -36.96
CA LYS A 66 -2.21 7.40 -36.30
C LYS A 66 -3.50 8.17 -36.00
N ASP A 67 -4.18 7.74 -34.96
CA ASP A 67 -5.37 8.37 -34.44
C ASP A 67 -4.93 9.67 -33.76
N LYS A 68 -5.21 10.80 -34.39
CA LYS A 68 -5.09 12.12 -33.76
C LYS A 68 -6.25 12.32 -32.78
N ARG A 69 -6.37 11.42 -31.78
CA ARG A 69 -7.25 11.68 -30.66
C ARG A 69 -6.65 12.83 -29.89
N SER A 70 -7.40 13.88 -29.70
CA SER A 70 -7.09 14.90 -28.71
C SER A 70 -6.86 14.16 -27.38
N VAL A 71 -5.68 14.29 -26.80
CA VAL A 71 -5.39 13.70 -25.49
C VAL A 71 -6.29 14.41 -24.49
N MET A 72 -7.41 13.81 -24.16
CA MET A 72 -8.27 14.30 -23.09
C MET A 72 -7.59 13.96 -21.76
N LEU A 73 -7.24 15.00 -21.01
CA LEU A 73 -6.75 14.83 -19.64
C LEU A 73 -7.95 14.45 -18.77
N SER A 74 -7.92 13.25 -18.18
CA SER A 74 -8.90 12.81 -17.22
C SER A 74 -8.39 13.10 -15.81
N PHE A 75 -9.24 13.71 -14.97
CA PHE A 75 -9.02 13.92 -13.54
C PHE A 75 -10.01 13.11 -12.69
N GLU A 76 -10.58 12.06 -13.27
CA GLU A 76 -11.55 11.21 -12.59
C GLU A 76 -10.90 10.40 -11.45
N ASN A 77 -9.72 9.86 -11.70
CA ASN A 77 -8.90 9.16 -10.71
C ASN A 77 -7.45 9.05 -11.21
N ASP A 78 -6.54 8.59 -10.34
CA ASP A 78 -5.12 8.44 -10.63
C ASP A 78 -4.65 6.97 -10.77
N TYR A 79 -5.58 6.02 -10.84
CA TYR A 79 -5.28 4.58 -10.96
C TYR A 79 -5.85 3.92 -12.22
N SER A 80 -6.44 4.68 -13.14
CA SER A 80 -7.00 4.13 -14.39
C SER A 80 -5.97 3.96 -15.51
N ARG A 81 -4.73 4.36 -15.32
CA ARG A 81 -3.66 4.16 -16.30
C ARG A 81 -2.92 2.87 -16.01
N ALA A 82 -2.66 2.12 -17.09
CA ALA A 82 -1.82 0.94 -17.03
C ALA A 82 -0.33 1.29 -16.80
N ALA A 83 0.54 0.28 -16.86
CA ALA A 83 1.95 0.42 -16.63
C ALA A 83 2.66 1.31 -17.67
N HIS A 84 3.82 1.83 -17.29
CA HIS A 84 4.77 2.40 -18.22
C HIS A 84 5.17 1.36 -19.30
N PRO A 85 5.35 1.73 -20.58
CA PRO A 85 5.66 0.77 -21.65
C PRO A 85 6.83 -0.16 -21.34
N ALA A 86 7.91 0.34 -20.76
CA ALA A 86 9.07 -0.48 -20.37
C ALA A 86 8.72 -1.56 -19.33
N VAL A 87 7.74 -1.30 -18.44
CA VAL A 87 7.27 -2.32 -17.48
C VAL A 87 6.53 -3.43 -18.22
N LEU A 88 5.67 -3.07 -19.20
CA LEU A 88 4.94 -4.05 -20.01
C LEU A 88 5.89 -4.92 -20.85
N GLU A 89 6.94 -4.31 -21.41
CA GLU A 89 7.98 -5.04 -22.14
C GLU A 89 8.71 -6.03 -21.23
N ALA A 90 9.10 -5.60 -20.03
CA ALA A 90 9.76 -6.47 -19.04
C ALA A 90 8.84 -7.63 -18.58
N VAL A 91 7.54 -7.38 -18.38
CA VAL A 91 6.55 -8.42 -18.06
C VAL A 91 6.40 -9.41 -19.21
N ALA A 92 6.35 -8.93 -20.46
CA ALA A 92 6.25 -9.78 -21.63
C ALA A 92 7.51 -10.67 -21.80
N GLU A 93 8.70 -10.17 -21.51
CA GLU A 93 9.93 -10.93 -21.51
C GLU A 93 9.95 -11.97 -20.38
N ALA A 94 9.63 -11.56 -19.16
CA ALA A 94 9.57 -12.46 -18.01
C ALA A 94 8.58 -13.61 -18.20
N ASN A 95 7.48 -13.40 -18.94
CA ASN A 95 6.50 -14.43 -19.23
C ASN A 95 7.03 -15.63 -20.03
N ASN A 96 8.20 -15.51 -20.63
CA ASN A 96 8.86 -16.61 -21.35
C ASN A 96 9.66 -17.54 -20.43
N HIS A 97 9.75 -17.23 -19.15
CA HIS A 97 10.51 -17.97 -18.16
C HIS A 97 9.61 -18.57 -17.08
N LEU A 98 10.10 -19.63 -16.45
CA LEU A 98 9.45 -20.22 -15.29
C LEU A 98 10.19 -19.75 -14.02
N TYR A 99 9.44 -19.16 -13.10
CA TYR A 99 9.96 -18.69 -11.81
C TYR A 99 9.31 -19.43 -10.65
N PRO A 100 10.04 -19.68 -9.55
CA PRO A 100 9.44 -20.10 -8.30
C PRO A 100 8.38 -19.10 -7.84
N GLY A 101 7.35 -19.58 -7.15
CA GLY A 101 6.31 -18.72 -6.59
C GLY A 101 6.69 -18.08 -5.26
N TYR A 102 5.76 -17.29 -4.72
CA TYR A 102 5.81 -16.73 -3.36
C TYR A 102 6.96 -15.75 -3.10
N GLY A 103 7.42 -15.04 -4.13
CA GLY A 103 8.51 -14.06 -4.02
C GLY A 103 9.87 -14.67 -3.70
N SER A 104 10.06 -15.96 -4.00
CA SER A 104 11.32 -16.70 -3.82
C SER A 104 12.10 -16.85 -5.14
N ASP A 105 11.82 -15.97 -6.08
CA ASP A 105 12.42 -15.96 -7.40
C ASP A 105 13.53 -14.90 -7.52
N GLU A 106 14.39 -15.08 -8.51
CA GLU A 106 15.53 -14.20 -8.76
C GLU A 106 15.11 -12.75 -9.07
N LEU A 107 14.00 -12.53 -9.78
CA LEU A 107 13.51 -11.18 -10.08
C LEU A 107 13.08 -10.47 -8.80
N SER A 108 12.38 -11.17 -7.90
CA SER A 108 12.02 -10.65 -6.58
C SER A 108 13.25 -10.30 -5.75
N ASP A 109 14.28 -11.15 -5.76
CA ASP A 109 15.52 -10.89 -5.00
C ASP A 109 16.28 -9.68 -5.58
N GLN A 110 16.37 -9.56 -6.90
CA GLN A 110 16.97 -8.40 -7.57
C GLN A 110 16.18 -7.11 -7.24
N ALA A 111 14.86 -7.15 -7.26
CA ALA A 111 14.03 -6.02 -6.91
C ALA A 111 14.25 -5.61 -5.44
N LYS A 112 14.23 -6.56 -4.49
CA LYS A 112 14.52 -6.31 -3.08
C LYS A 112 15.89 -5.67 -2.87
N ALA A 113 16.90 -6.14 -3.59
CA ALA A 113 18.26 -5.59 -3.50
C ALA A 113 18.32 -4.12 -3.96
N LYS A 114 17.70 -3.80 -5.10
CA LYS A 114 17.63 -2.42 -5.62
C LYS A 114 16.88 -1.47 -4.66
N ILE A 115 15.87 -1.97 -4.04
CA ILE A 115 15.07 -1.22 -3.07
C ILE A 115 15.90 -0.91 -1.82
N ARG A 116 16.59 -1.91 -1.26
CA ARG A 116 17.50 -1.72 -0.12
C ARG A 116 18.58 -0.71 -0.45
N GLU A 117 19.15 -0.78 -1.64
CA GLU A 117 20.13 0.18 -2.14
C GLU A 117 19.55 1.60 -2.20
N ALA A 118 18.36 1.77 -2.80
CA ALA A 118 17.71 3.07 -2.92
C ALA A 118 17.32 3.68 -1.58
N CYS A 119 16.99 2.84 -0.60
CA CYS A 119 16.67 3.24 0.77
C CYS A 119 17.92 3.46 1.65
N GLY A 120 19.11 3.05 1.20
CA GLY A 120 20.29 3.04 2.04
C GLY A 120 20.20 2.10 3.24
N GLN A 121 19.33 1.07 3.16
CA GLN A 121 19.00 0.15 4.26
C GLN A 121 19.27 -1.31 3.83
N PRO A 122 20.51 -1.78 3.94
CA PRO A 122 20.90 -3.11 3.44
C PRO A 122 20.19 -4.27 4.15
N ASP A 123 19.77 -4.07 5.39
CA ASP A 123 19.12 -5.07 6.23
C ASP A 123 17.59 -4.95 6.26
N ALA A 124 17.00 -4.07 5.44
CA ALA A 124 15.55 -3.89 5.41
C ALA A 124 14.85 -5.17 4.91
N ASP A 125 13.77 -5.56 5.59
CA ASP A 125 12.84 -6.55 5.07
C ASP A 125 11.98 -5.93 3.97
N VAL A 126 11.85 -6.64 2.84
CA VAL A 126 11.10 -6.17 1.68
C VAL A 126 10.08 -7.22 1.27
N TRP A 127 8.82 -6.79 1.16
CA TRP A 127 7.69 -7.63 0.80
C TRP A 127 6.93 -7.03 -0.39
N PHE A 128 6.34 -7.88 -1.24
CA PHE A 128 5.52 -7.46 -2.37
C PHE A 128 4.07 -7.82 -2.10
N LEU A 129 3.18 -6.82 -2.14
CA LEU A 129 1.75 -6.96 -1.91
C LEU A 129 0.98 -6.44 -3.13
N VAL A 130 -0.30 -6.80 -3.25
CA VAL A 130 -1.04 -6.58 -4.50
C VAL A 130 -1.58 -5.16 -4.62
N GLY A 131 -1.87 -4.50 -3.51
CA GLY A 131 -2.47 -3.16 -3.53
C GLY A 131 -2.47 -2.50 -2.14
N GLY A 132 -2.66 -1.18 -2.10
CA GLY A 132 -2.53 -0.35 -0.90
C GLY A 132 -3.41 -0.79 0.25
N THR A 133 -4.70 -1.04 0.03
CA THR A 133 -5.62 -1.53 1.08
C THR A 133 -5.15 -2.85 1.70
N GLN A 134 -4.70 -3.81 0.88
CA GLN A 134 -4.13 -5.06 1.40
C GLN A 134 -2.85 -4.78 2.20
N THR A 135 -2.01 -3.87 1.72
CA THR A 135 -0.78 -3.49 2.42
C THR A 135 -1.10 -2.88 3.78
N ASN A 136 -2.06 -1.96 3.84
CA ASN A 136 -2.50 -1.35 5.09
C ASN A 136 -3.05 -2.40 6.06
N GLN A 137 -3.90 -3.32 5.61
CA GLN A 137 -4.41 -4.42 6.45
C GLN A 137 -3.27 -5.29 7.00
N VAL A 138 -2.37 -5.77 6.13
CA VAL A 138 -1.29 -6.68 6.53
C VAL A 138 -0.33 -6.00 7.49
N VAL A 139 0.09 -4.77 7.21
CA VAL A 139 1.01 -4.02 8.07
C VAL A 139 0.36 -3.77 9.43
N ILE A 140 -0.82 -3.19 9.44
CA ILE A 140 -1.52 -2.81 10.67
C ILE A 140 -1.79 -4.03 11.55
N ASP A 141 -2.33 -5.11 10.99
CA ASP A 141 -2.62 -6.35 11.72
C ASP A 141 -1.34 -7.01 12.27
N THR A 142 -0.23 -6.89 11.55
CA THR A 142 1.03 -7.53 11.94
C THR A 142 1.75 -6.81 13.08
N ILE A 143 1.72 -5.47 13.08
CA ILE A 143 2.57 -4.68 13.99
C ILE A 143 1.80 -4.00 15.12
N THR A 144 0.46 -3.98 15.06
CA THR A 144 -0.38 -3.37 16.09
C THR A 144 -0.83 -4.43 17.09
N PRO A 145 -0.64 -4.25 18.42
CA PRO A 145 -1.18 -5.17 19.41
C PRO A 145 -2.70 -5.29 19.31
N ALA A 146 -3.25 -6.48 19.53
CA ALA A 146 -4.68 -6.77 19.37
C ALA A 146 -5.64 -5.88 20.20
N TYR A 147 -5.17 -5.28 21.29
CA TYR A 147 -5.93 -4.36 22.15
C TYR A 147 -5.75 -2.88 21.74
N ALA A 148 -4.97 -2.61 20.72
CA ALA A 148 -4.62 -1.27 20.28
C ALA A 148 -5.24 -0.93 18.93
N GLY A 149 -5.31 0.36 18.64
CA GLY A 149 -5.81 0.91 17.39
C GLY A 149 -4.76 1.72 16.66
N VAL A 150 -5.14 2.21 15.49
CA VAL A 150 -4.32 3.00 14.58
C VAL A 150 -4.70 4.46 14.71
N VAL A 151 -3.75 5.30 15.08
CA VAL A 151 -3.94 6.75 15.10
C VAL A 151 -3.71 7.30 13.69
N ALA A 152 -4.72 7.92 13.12
CA ALA A 152 -4.67 8.56 11.80
C ALA A 152 -5.43 9.89 11.85
N VAL A 153 -5.22 10.73 10.84
CA VAL A 153 -6.10 11.92 10.69
C VAL A 153 -7.49 11.51 10.23
N ASP A 154 -8.50 12.29 10.55
CA ASP A 154 -9.90 12.02 10.20
C ASP A 154 -10.16 11.96 8.69
N SER A 155 -9.33 12.62 7.88
CA SER A 155 -9.31 12.52 6.42
C SER A 155 -8.45 11.38 5.87
N GLY A 156 -7.77 10.63 6.75
CA GLY A 156 -6.84 9.56 6.37
C GLY A 156 -7.54 8.41 5.64
N HIS A 157 -6.83 7.80 4.70
CA HIS A 157 -7.35 6.73 3.85
C HIS A 157 -8.00 5.56 4.62
N PRO A 158 -7.42 5.07 5.75
CA PRO A 158 -8.04 4.00 6.55
C PRO A 158 -9.40 4.36 7.10
N ASN A 159 -9.63 5.65 7.42
CA ASN A 159 -10.89 6.10 7.98
C ASN A 159 -12.00 6.30 6.94
N VAL A 160 -11.65 6.77 5.72
CA VAL A 160 -12.67 7.26 4.76
C VAL A 160 -12.79 6.46 3.46
N HIS A 161 -11.78 5.68 3.07
CA HIS A 161 -11.72 5.08 1.73
C HIS A 161 -11.48 3.56 1.68
N GLU A 162 -11.35 2.87 2.82
CA GLU A 162 -11.02 1.44 2.84
C GLU A 162 -12.20 0.52 3.19
N ALA A 163 -13.42 1.06 3.22
CA ALA A 163 -14.66 0.28 3.43
C ALA A 163 -14.61 -0.63 4.67
N GLY A 164 -13.97 -0.19 5.74
CA GLY A 164 -13.83 -0.97 6.98
C GLY A 164 -12.75 -2.05 6.92
N ALA A 165 -11.79 -1.95 5.99
CA ALA A 165 -10.73 -2.95 5.86
C ALA A 165 -9.87 -3.05 7.12
N ILE A 166 -9.56 -1.93 7.76
CA ILE A 166 -8.75 -1.92 8.98
C ILE A 166 -9.54 -2.48 10.16
N GLU A 167 -10.79 -2.08 10.33
CA GLU A 167 -11.67 -2.59 11.38
C GLU A 167 -11.91 -4.11 11.24
N SER A 168 -11.85 -4.64 10.02
CA SER A 168 -11.98 -6.08 9.78
C SER A 168 -10.80 -6.91 10.33
N THR A 169 -9.65 -6.28 10.59
CA THR A 169 -8.51 -6.89 11.30
C THR A 169 -8.67 -6.86 12.82
N GLY A 170 -9.72 -6.20 13.32
CA GLY A 170 -9.98 -6.06 14.75
C GLY A 170 -9.43 -4.75 15.35
N HIS A 171 -8.75 -3.93 14.56
CA HIS A 171 -8.18 -2.67 15.03
C HIS A 171 -9.10 -1.49 14.77
N LYS A 172 -9.28 -0.65 15.79
CA LYS A 172 -10.01 0.61 15.67
C LYS A 172 -9.14 1.65 14.99
N VAL A 173 -9.71 2.41 14.04
CA VAL A 173 -9.10 3.66 13.58
C VAL A 173 -9.45 4.76 14.60
N ILE A 174 -8.41 5.34 15.20
CA ILE A 174 -8.47 6.45 16.15
C ILE A 174 -8.16 7.72 15.38
N THR A 175 -9.15 8.61 15.27
CA THR A 175 -9.01 9.79 14.41
C THR A 175 -8.61 11.02 15.19
N LEU A 176 -7.63 11.78 14.66
CA LEU A 176 -7.26 13.12 15.09
C LEU A 176 -7.62 14.14 14.00
N PRO A 177 -7.77 15.43 14.35
CA PRO A 177 -7.98 16.46 13.35
C PRO A 177 -6.85 16.52 12.33
N HIS A 178 -7.15 16.97 11.13
CA HIS A 178 -6.15 17.20 10.11
C HIS A 178 -5.91 18.68 9.79
N HIS A 179 -4.70 19.04 9.41
CA HIS A 179 -4.32 20.36 8.87
C HIS A 179 -3.92 20.22 7.41
N ALA A 180 -4.85 20.48 6.49
CA ALA A 180 -4.68 20.21 5.05
C ALA A 180 -4.25 18.75 4.75
N GLY A 181 -4.83 17.79 5.45
CA GLY A 181 -4.54 16.36 5.34
C GLY A 181 -3.38 15.87 6.21
N LYS A 182 -2.64 16.76 6.88
CA LYS A 182 -1.50 16.40 7.73
C LYS A 182 -1.90 16.21 9.18
N LEU A 183 -1.21 15.28 9.84
CA LEU A 183 -1.18 15.14 11.30
C LEU A 183 -0.21 16.16 11.88
N ASP A 184 -0.56 16.75 13.01
CA ASP A 184 0.33 17.61 13.79
C ASP A 184 0.95 16.83 14.96
N ALA A 185 2.26 16.96 15.16
CA ALA A 185 2.99 16.23 16.20
C ALA A 185 2.59 16.66 17.63
N ALA A 186 2.25 17.93 17.84
CA ALA A 186 1.83 18.42 19.15
C ALA A 186 0.40 17.91 19.49
N GLU A 187 -0.50 17.87 18.52
CA GLU A 187 -1.84 17.29 18.71
C GLU A 187 -1.77 15.78 18.97
N LEU A 188 -0.84 15.06 18.35
CA LEU A 188 -0.57 13.66 18.66
C LEU A 188 -0.09 13.48 20.09
N ASP A 189 0.83 14.34 20.56
CA ASP A 189 1.35 14.31 21.93
C ASP A 189 0.26 14.61 22.95
N ASP A 190 -0.53 15.65 22.72
CA ASP A 190 -1.66 16.05 23.58
C ASP A 190 -2.72 14.94 23.66
N TYR A 191 -3.02 14.27 22.55
CA TYR A 191 -3.92 13.13 22.55
C TYR A 191 -3.40 12.00 23.43
N CYS A 192 -2.14 11.59 23.24
CA CYS A 192 -1.52 10.54 24.04
C CYS A 192 -1.43 10.90 25.52
N ALA A 193 -1.02 12.13 25.83
CA ALA A 193 -0.99 12.61 27.20
C ALA A 193 -2.36 12.58 27.87
N THR A 194 -3.41 13.01 27.16
CA THR A 194 -4.80 12.95 27.64
C THR A 194 -5.27 11.52 27.85
N PHE A 195 -4.98 10.64 26.91
CA PHE A 195 -5.33 9.21 27.00
C PHE A 195 -4.73 8.57 28.25
N TYR A 196 -3.43 8.72 28.48
CA TYR A 196 -2.74 8.09 29.61
C TYR A 196 -3.02 8.77 30.96
N ALA A 197 -3.54 10.00 30.96
CA ALA A 197 -4.01 10.69 32.17
C ALA A 197 -5.42 10.26 32.63
N ASP A 198 -6.17 9.57 31.78
CA ASP A 198 -7.48 9.05 32.15
C ASP A 198 -7.33 7.80 33.03
N ASP A 199 -7.91 7.82 34.23
CA ASP A 199 -7.88 6.71 35.17
C ASP A 199 -8.50 5.41 34.63
N ASN A 200 -9.31 5.52 33.56
CA ASN A 200 -10.00 4.40 32.92
C ASN A 200 -9.34 3.99 31.58
N HIS A 201 -8.18 4.52 31.22
CA HIS A 201 -7.56 4.23 29.94
C HIS A 201 -7.32 2.73 29.68
N GLU A 202 -7.15 1.93 30.74
CA GLU A 202 -7.00 0.46 30.63
C GLU A 202 -8.24 -0.24 30.04
N HIS A 203 -9.42 0.43 30.03
CA HIS A 203 -10.65 -0.06 29.42
C HIS A 203 -10.87 0.48 28.00
N MET A 204 -9.98 1.32 27.51
CA MET A 204 -10.07 1.95 26.20
C MET A 204 -9.18 1.23 25.17
N VAL A 205 -9.41 1.50 23.89
CA VAL A 205 -8.49 1.05 22.83
C VAL A 205 -7.24 1.90 22.89
N PHE A 206 -6.08 1.25 23.11
CA PHE A 206 -4.81 1.93 23.21
C PHE A 206 -4.37 2.52 21.85
N PRO A 207 -3.73 3.67 21.81
CA PRO A 207 -2.99 4.10 20.61
C PRO A 207 -1.78 3.17 20.41
N GLY A 208 -1.72 2.48 19.28
CA GLY A 208 -0.72 1.43 19.05
C GLY A 208 0.15 1.60 17.81
N LEU A 209 -0.28 2.44 16.89
CA LEU A 209 0.41 2.74 15.65
C LEU A 209 0.03 4.14 15.19
N VAL A 210 0.97 4.90 14.64
CA VAL A 210 0.68 6.14 13.92
C VAL A 210 0.72 5.87 12.42
N TYR A 211 -0.36 6.21 11.72
CA TYR A 211 -0.49 6.09 10.27
C TYR A 211 -0.59 7.48 9.64
N ILE A 212 0.19 7.70 8.60
CA ILE A 212 0.08 8.89 7.75
C ILE A 212 0.17 8.49 6.27
N SER A 213 -0.48 9.26 5.39
CA SER A 213 -0.30 9.19 3.94
C SER A 213 0.71 10.22 3.45
N HIS A 214 1.65 9.83 2.59
CA HIS A 214 2.63 10.74 1.99
C HIS A 214 2.79 10.52 0.48
N PRO A 215 2.28 11.45 -0.38
CA PRO A 215 1.54 12.67 -0.05
C PRO A 215 0.18 12.37 0.58
N THR A 216 -0.39 13.38 1.25
CA THR A 216 -1.72 13.23 1.86
C THR A 216 -2.81 13.12 0.79
N GLU A 217 -4.03 12.78 1.20
CA GLU A 217 -5.22 12.71 0.34
C GLU A 217 -5.56 14.08 -0.29
N TYR A 218 -5.07 15.17 0.30
CA TYR A 218 -5.21 16.54 -0.23
C TYR A 218 -4.06 16.94 -1.17
N GLY A 219 -3.08 16.05 -1.39
CA GLY A 219 -1.90 16.32 -2.23
C GLY A 219 -0.84 17.19 -1.55
N THR A 220 -0.96 17.44 -0.27
CA THR A 220 0.10 18.10 0.52
C THR A 220 1.21 17.11 0.86
N ILE A 221 2.41 17.60 1.06
CA ILE A 221 3.57 16.80 1.45
C ILE A 221 4.05 17.19 2.86
N TYR A 222 4.53 16.20 3.61
CA TYR A 222 5.27 16.48 4.83
C TYR A 222 6.70 16.91 4.48
N GLY A 223 7.20 17.96 5.12
CA GLY A 223 8.63 18.24 5.15
C GLY A 223 9.36 17.25 6.06
N LYS A 224 10.67 17.11 5.86
CA LYS A 224 11.50 16.19 6.64
C LYS A 224 11.36 16.44 8.15
N ALA A 225 11.46 17.70 8.57
CA ALA A 225 11.34 18.07 9.98
C ALA A 225 9.95 17.80 10.59
N GLU A 226 8.87 17.94 9.79
CA GLU A 226 7.52 17.61 10.23
C GLU A 226 7.41 16.10 10.48
N LEU A 227 7.95 15.28 9.57
CA LEU A 227 7.90 13.83 9.68
C LEU A 227 8.76 13.30 10.83
N GLU A 228 9.95 13.88 11.02
CA GLU A 228 10.83 13.59 12.17
C GLU A 228 10.13 13.90 13.50
N ALA A 229 9.44 15.04 13.61
CA ALA A 229 8.71 15.41 14.82
C ALA A 229 7.54 14.43 15.12
N ILE A 230 6.82 13.96 14.10
CA ILE A 230 5.77 12.95 14.26
C ILE A 230 6.38 11.63 14.71
N ALA A 231 7.47 11.18 14.08
CA ALA A 231 8.17 9.94 14.43
C ALA A 231 8.67 9.97 15.88
N GLU A 232 9.33 11.07 16.29
CA GLU A 232 9.82 11.25 17.67
C GLU A 232 8.68 11.20 18.69
N THR A 233 7.54 11.84 18.36
CA THR A 233 6.36 11.83 19.22
C THR A 233 5.76 10.42 19.31
N ALA A 234 5.58 9.74 18.17
CA ALA A 234 5.10 8.36 18.14
C ALA A 234 5.99 7.44 18.98
N HIS A 235 7.29 7.49 18.77
CA HIS A 235 8.27 6.66 19.49
C HIS A 235 8.28 6.95 21.00
N ARG A 236 8.13 8.21 21.40
CA ARG A 236 8.04 8.62 22.81
C ARG A 236 6.86 7.96 23.53
N HIS A 237 5.78 7.70 22.80
CA HIS A 237 4.59 6.99 23.27
C HIS A 237 4.58 5.50 22.92
N GLY A 238 5.69 4.95 22.45
CA GLY A 238 5.86 3.51 22.16
C GLY A 238 5.14 3.03 20.91
N MET A 239 4.75 3.93 20.01
CA MET A 239 4.09 3.62 18.76
C MET A 239 5.07 3.65 17.58
N PRO A 240 5.04 2.66 16.67
CA PRO A 240 5.72 2.79 15.39
C PRO A 240 5.00 3.78 14.47
N LEU A 241 5.77 4.41 13.56
CA LEU A 241 5.26 5.22 12.47
C LEU A 241 5.16 4.41 11.19
N PHE A 242 3.96 4.29 10.66
CA PHE A 242 3.69 3.69 9.34
C PHE A 242 3.32 4.76 8.32
N VAL A 243 4.05 4.81 7.20
CA VAL A 243 3.81 5.76 6.11
C VAL A 243 3.22 5.04 4.90
N ASP A 244 1.97 5.37 4.59
CA ASP A 244 1.31 5.00 3.35
C ASP A 244 1.91 5.80 2.19
N GLY A 245 2.61 5.08 1.33
CA GLY A 245 3.27 5.63 0.16
C GLY A 245 2.58 5.32 -1.16
N ALA A 246 1.24 5.20 -1.19
CA ALA A 246 0.49 4.89 -2.42
C ALA A 246 0.87 5.77 -3.61
N ARG A 247 1.34 6.99 -3.34
CA ARG A 247 1.81 7.96 -4.33
C ARG A 247 3.20 8.50 -4.01
N LEU A 248 4.01 7.75 -3.28
CA LEU A 248 5.30 8.19 -2.75
C LEU A 248 6.24 8.73 -3.86
N GLY A 249 6.25 8.10 -5.02
CA GLY A 249 7.05 8.56 -6.15
C GLY A 249 6.77 10.00 -6.55
N TYR A 250 5.51 10.44 -6.47
CA TYR A 250 5.14 11.84 -6.73
C TYR A 250 5.59 12.76 -5.60
N ALA A 251 5.44 12.36 -4.34
CA ALA A 251 5.87 13.17 -3.20
C ALA A 251 7.36 13.46 -3.25
N LEU A 252 8.19 12.43 -3.47
CA LEU A 252 9.64 12.56 -3.49
C LEU A 252 10.19 13.35 -4.69
N THR A 253 9.43 13.44 -5.79
CA THR A 253 9.85 14.12 -7.03
C THR A 253 9.22 15.49 -7.24
N THR A 254 8.30 15.90 -6.37
CA THR A 254 7.62 17.19 -6.49
C THR A 254 8.54 18.36 -6.12
N THR A 255 8.28 19.52 -6.74
CA THR A 255 8.97 20.75 -6.37
C THR A 255 8.65 21.12 -4.92
N GLY A 256 9.68 21.31 -4.11
CA GLY A 256 9.54 21.63 -2.68
C GLY A 256 9.63 20.42 -1.75
N SER A 257 9.81 19.22 -2.27
CA SER A 257 10.22 18.09 -1.44
C SER A 257 11.67 18.30 -0.97
N ASP A 258 11.86 18.16 0.34
CA ASP A 258 13.17 18.24 1.02
C ASP A 258 13.62 16.85 1.54
N MET A 259 12.96 15.79 1.09
CA MET A 259 13.15 14.43 1.58
C MET A 259 13.48 13.48 0.44
N THR A 260 14.41 12.60 0.68
CA THR A 260 14.76 11.45 -0.19
C THR A 260 14.11 10.17 0.32
N LEU A 261 14.13 9.11 -0.50
CA LEU A 261 13.69 7.78 -0.07
C LEU A 261 14.55 7.25 1.10
N ALA A 262 15.84 7.55 1.12
CA ALA A 262 16.72 7.17 2.22
C ALA A 262 16.40 7.92 3.52
N ASP A 263 16.02 9.19 3.45
CA ASP A 263 15.55 9.94 4.61
C ASP A 263 14.27 9.31 5.17
N LEU A 264 13.28 9.05 4.31
CA LEU A 264 12.05 8.39 4.72
C LEU A 264 12.31 7.04 5.38
N ALA A 265 13.20 6.23 4.78
CA ALA A 265 13.58 4.92 5.30
C ALA A 265 14.34 4.97 6.64
N THR A 266 14.82 6.14 7.04
CA THR A 266 15.44 6.37 8.35
C THR A 266 14.42 6.82 9.39
N ILE A 267 13.40 7.58 8.96
CA ILE A 267 12.39 8.18 9.83
C ILE A 267 11.26 7.21 10.15
N ALA A 268 10.73 6.53 9.13
CA ALA A 268 9.60 5.62 9.29
C ALA A 268 10.03 4.22 9.75
N ASP A 269 9.26 3.62 10.66
CA ASP A 269 9.48 2.21 11.05
C ASP A 269 9.01 1.25 9.96
N VAL A 270 7.90 1.60 9.32
CA VAL A 270 7.34 0.89 8.16
C VAL A 270 6.83 1.91 7.16
N PHE A 271 7.05 1.65 5.88
CA PHE A 271 6.40 2.42 4.81
C PHE A 271 6.25 1.54 3.59
N TYR A 272 5.39 1.93 2.68
CA TYR A 272 5.37 1.27 1.39
C TYR A 272 5.54 2.24 0.22
N ILE A 273 6.03 1.71 -0.87
CA ILE A 273 6.19 2.42 -2.14
C ILE A 273 5.11 1.92 -3.07
N GLY A 274 4.14 2.78 -3.33
CA GLY A 274 3.05 2.48 -4.23
C GLY A 274 3.51 2.32 -5.67
N GLY A 275 3.20 1.19 -6.28
CA GLY A 275 3.42 0.93 -7.70
C GLY A 275 2.19 1.18 -8.57
N THR A 276 1.03 0.82 -8.08
CA THR A 276 -0.25 0.84 -8.81
C THR A 276 -0.58 2.21 -9.42
N LYS A 277 -0.33 3.30 -8.69
CA LYS A 277 -0.65 4.66 -9.13
C LYS A 277 0.49 5.38 -9.84
N VAL A 278 1.69 4.81 -9.86
CA VAL A 278 2.89 5.44 -10.42
C VAL A 278 3.46 4.70 -11.64
N GLY A 279 2.65 3.86 -12.26
CA GLY A 279 2.97 3.24 -13.55
C GLY A 279 3.67 1.89 -13.49
N ALA A 280 3.59 1.16 -12.39
CA ALA A 280 4.12 -0.20 -12.27
C ALA A 280 3.10 -1.32 -12.55
N LEU A 281 1.98 -1.02 -13.18
CA LEU A 281 0.84 -1.90 -13.47
C LEU A 281 -0.03 -2.15 -12.24
N PHE A 282 0.49 -2.80 -11.23
CA PHE A 282 -0.11 -3.02 -9.90
C PHE A 282 1.00 -3.43 -8.92
N GLY A 283 0.66 -3.46 -7.65
CA GLY A 283 1.54 -3.91 -6.59
C GLY A 283 2.16 -2.79 -5.78
N GLU A 284 2.42 -3.15 -4.55
CA GLU A 284 2.99 -2.29 -3.53
C GLU A 284 4.11 -3.04 -2.81
N ALA A 285 4.94 -2.29 -2.14
CA ALA A 285 6.00 -2.90 -1.38
C ALA A 285 6.36 -2.20 -0.11
#